data_36b8379fcc2d28e29bdae7e2e1b9adae
#
_entry.id   36b8379fcc2d28e29bdae7e2e1b9adae
#
_cell.length_a   1.000
_cell.length_b   1.000
_cell.length_c   1.000
_cell.angle_alpha   90.00
_cell.angle_beta   90.00
_cell.angle_gamma   90.00
#
_symmetry.space_group_name_H-M   'P 1'
#
loop_
_entity.id
_entity.type
_entity.pdbx_description
1 polymer ?
#
loop_
_entity_poly.entity_id
_entity_poly.type
_entity_poly.pdbx_seq_one_letter_code
_entity_poly.pdbx_strand_id
1 'polypeptide(L)'
;MQNKDTEYNGWKNRQTWNVALWIGNDEPLYREAVAYVKRRRAANKSARYRQFIISAGLVGERTPDGIAWAGTRLDTAALDHMLEELAS
;
A
#
# COMPACT_ATOMS: atom_id res chain seq x y z
N MET A 1 -11.33 25.69 -6.01
CA MET A 1 -11.43 25.01 -5.51
C MET A 1 -10.81 23.92 -5.52
N GLN A 2 -10.32 23.47 -5.06
CA GLN A 2 -9.75 22.43 -5.12
C GLN A 2 -10.52 21.36 -5.04
N ASN A 3 -10.24 20.45 -5.61
CA ASN A 3 -11.01 19.36 -5.62
C ASN A 3 -10.52 18.34 -4.70
N LYS A 4 -11.06 18.28 -3.55
CA LYS A 4 -10.57 17.41 -2.59
C LYS A 4 -10.91 16.02 -2.85
N ASP A 5 -11.84 15.71 -3.69
CA ASP A 5 -12.22 14.35 -3.96
C ASP A 5 -11.19 13.59 -4.73
N THR A 6 -10.33 14.30 -5.44
CA THR A 6 -9.30 13.65 -6.23
C THR A 6 -7.93 13.88 -5.65
N GLU A 7 -7.88 14.55 -4.49
CA GLU A 7 -6.60 14.86 -3.92
C GLU A 7 -6.56 14.44 -2.48
N TYR A 8 -5.88 13.39 -2.19
CA TYR A 8 -5.71 12.94 -0.83
C TYR A 8 -4.23 12.91 -0.55
N ASN A 9 -3.69 14.07 -0.21
CA ASN A 9 -2.27 14.20 0.11
C ASN A 9 -1.37 13.68 -0.99
N GLY A 10 -1.76 13.97 -2.23
CA GLY A 10 -0.99 13.55 -3.38
C GLY A 10 -1.39 12.19 -3.95
N TRP A 11 -2.31 11.50 -3.31
CA TRP A 11 -2.77 10.22 -3.83
C TRP A 11 -3.96 10.42 -4.75
N LYS A 12 -4.14 9.47 -5.66
CA LYS A 12 -5.17 9.58 -6.68
C LYS A 12 -6.58 9.60 -6.12
N ASN A 13 -6.85 8.83 -5.08
CA ASN A 13 -8.17 8.77 -4.50
C ASN A 13 -8.07 8.39 -3.03
N ARG A 14 -9.21 8.45 -2.34
CA ARG A 14 -9.27 8.17 -0.92
C ARG A 14 -8.87 6.74 -0.61
N GLN A 15 -9.25 5.80 -1.44
CA GLN A 15 -8.95 4.39 -1.19
C GLN A 15 -7.45 4.16 -1.17
N THR A 16 -6.75 4.70 -2.16
CA THR A 16 -5.29 4.54 -2.25
C THR A 16 -4.61 5.23 -1.06
N TRP A 17 -5.05 6.45 -0.77
CA TRP A 17 -4.51 7.19 0.37
C TRP A 17 -4.66 6.39 1.66
N ASN A 18 -5.84 5.78 1.86
CA ASN A 18 -6.12 5.10 3.11
C ASN A 18 -5.26 3.87 3.32
N VAL A 19 -5.09 3.04 2.29
CA VAL A 19 -4.23 1.87 2.46
C VAL A 19 -2.78 2.28 2.65
N ALA A 20 -2.33 3.33 1.97
CA ALA A 20 -0.97 3.83 2.17
C ALA A 20 -0.78 4.34 3.59
N LEU A 21 -1.79 5.03 4.11
CA LEU A 21 -1.75 5.56 5.47
C LEU A 21 -1.58 4.43 6.48
N TRP A 22 -2.36 3.36 6.35
CA TRP A 22 -2.29 2.28 7.30
C TRP A 22 -1.00 1.48 7.19
N ILE A 23 -0.47 1.31 5.99
CA ILE A 23 0.83 0.65 5.84
C ILE A 23 1.91 1.47 6.54
N GLY A 24 1.85 2.78 6.45
CA GLY A 24 2.88 3.61 7.04
C GLY A 24 2.74 3.82 8.54
N ASN A 25 1.51 3.74 9.07
CA ASN A 25 1.27 4.08 10.46
C ASN A 25 1.04 2.91 11.39
N ASP A 26 0.73 1.74 10.87
CA ASP A 26 0.55 0.55 11.71
C ASP A 26 1.89 -0.15 11.79
N GLU A 27 2.49 -0.13 12.97
CA GLU A 27 3.88 -0.59 13.06
C GLU A 27 4.10 -2.02 12.63
N PRO A 28 3.30 -3.00 13.06
CA PRO A 28 3.51 -4.36 12.57
C PRO A 28 3.39 -4.47 11.06
N LEU A 29 2.43 -3.76 10.48
CA LEU A 29 2.21 -3.80 9.04
C LEU A 29 3.36 -3.11 8.31
N TYR A 30 3.84 -2.00 8.85
CA TYR A 30 4.99 -1.31 8.27
C TYR A 30 6.22 -2.23 8.24
N ARG A 31 6.47 -2.91 9.35
CA ARG A 31 7.61 -3.83 9.41
C ARG A 31 7.47 -4.96 8.41
N GLU A 32 6.26 -5.46 8.26
CA GLU A 32 6.01 -6.53 7.31
C GLU A 32 6.23 -6.05 5.88
N ALA A 33 5.82 -4.82 5.59
CA ALA A 33 6.01 -4.26 4.26
C ALA A 33 7.50 -4.08 3.95
N VAL A 34 8.28 -3.57 4.92
CA VAL A 34 9.70 -3.41 4.72
C VAL A 34 10.37 -4.76 4.50
N ALA A 35 9.99 -5.77 5.27
CA ALA A 35 10.56 -7.11 5.11
C ALA A 35 10.22 -7.68 3.73
N TYR A 36 8.99 -7.46 3.29
CA TYR A 36 8.58 -7.92 1.97
C TYR A 36 9.43 -7.28 0.88
N VAL A 37 9.62 -5.97 0.95
CA VAL A 37 10.40 -5.27 -0.08
C VAL A 37 11.84 -5.78 -0.09
N LYS A 38 12.42 -5.99 1.09
CA LYS A 38 13.79 -6.47 1.17
C LYS A 38 13.93 -7.87 0.57
N ARG A 39 12.95 -8.74 0.79
CA ARG A 39 12.97 -10.07 0.19
C ARG A 39 12.88 -9.99 -1.33
N ARG A 40 12.05 -9.09 -1.85
CA ARG A 40 11.94 -8.92 -3.30
C ARG A 40 13.26 -8.43 -3.88
N ARG A 41 13.90 -7.48 -3.22
CA ARG A 41 15.19 -6.98 -3.70
C ARG A 41 16.26 -8.07 -3.67
N ALA A 42 16.28 -8.87 -2.63
CA ALA A 42 17.25 -9.97 -2.53
C ALA A 42 17.06 -10.97 -3.66
N ALA A 43 15.83 -11.10 -4.15
CA ALA A 43 15.52 -11.97 -5.28
C ALA A 43 15.63 -11.24 -6.61
N ASN A 44 16.11 -9.98 -6.58
CA ASN A 44 16.26 -9.16 -7.77
C ASN A 44 14.93 -8.87 -8.45
N LYS A 45 13.89 -8.65 -7.65
CA LYS A 45 12.54 -8.37 -8.14
C LYS A 45 12.03 -7.10 -7.50
N SER A 46 11.09 -6.44 -8.17
CA SER A 46 10.49 -5.23 -7.62
C SER A 46 9.33 -5.57 -6.69
N ALA A 47 8.97 -4.63 -5.82
CA ALA A 47 7.85 -4.80 -4.93
C ALA A 47 6.54 -4.59 -5.70
N ARG A 48 5.54 -5.39 -5.37
CA ARG A 48 4.23 -5.31 -5.99
C ARG A 48 3.17 -5.32 -4.89
N TYR A 49 2.36 -4.29 -4.85
CA TYR A 49 1.36 -4.16 -3.82
C TYR A 49 0.43 -5.38 -3.74
N ARG A 50 -0.05 -5.86 -4.91
CA ARG A 50 -0.97 -6.99 -4.90
C ARG A 50 -0.34 -8.24 -4.31
N GLN A 51 0.94 -8.45 -4.55
CA GLN A 51 1.61 -9.60 -3.96
C GLN A 51 1.86 -9.39 -2.47
N PHE A 52 2.14 -8.15 -2.08
CA PHE A 52 2.33 -7.85 -0.67
C PHE A 52 1.08 -8.21 0.14
N ILE A 53 -0.10 -7.81 -0.33
CA ILE A 53 -1.30 -8.08 0.45
C ILE A 53 -1.64 -9.57 0.49
N ILE A 54 -1.26 -10.33 -0.52
CA ILE A 54 -1.40 -11.78 -0.47
C ILE A 54 -0.49 -12.34 0.62
N SER A 55 0.76 -11.92 0.60
CA SER A 55 1.74 -12.39 1.56
C SER A 55 1.36 -12.00 2.99
N ALA A 56 0.76 -10.85 3.18
CA ALA A 56 0.38 -10.36 4.50
C ALA A 56 -0.97 -10.88 4.96
N GLY A 57 -1.68 -11.64 4.11
CA GLY A 57 -2.97 -12.19 4.49
C GLY A 57 -4.09 -11.15 4.51
N LEU A 58 -3.99 -10.12 3.68
CA LEU A 58 -4.94 -9.01 3.72
C LEU A 58 -5.98 -9.06 2.60
N VAL A 59 -5.95 -10.08 1.75
CA VAL A 59 -6.78 -10.07 0.55
C VAL A 59 -8.27 -9.96 0.84
N GLY A 60 -8.77 -10.58 1.83
CA GLY A 60 -10.19 -10.49 2.16
C GLY A 60 -10.50 -9.47 3.24
N GLU A 61 -9.51 -8.65 3.61
CA GLU A 61 -9.65 -7.77 4.75
C GLU A 61 -9.85 -6.31 4.33
N ARG A 62 -10.21 -5.50 5.31
CA ARG A 62 -10.36 -4.06 5.09
C ARG A 62 -9.54 -3.32 6.13
N THR A 63 -9.16 -2.09 5.79
CA THR A 63 -8.50 -1.23 6.77
C THR A 63 -9.48 -0.91 7.89
N PRO A 64 -9.01 -0.42 9.02
CA PRO A 64 -9.92 0.02 10.08
C PRO A 64 -10.93 1.07 9.62
N ASP A 65 -10.64 1.79 8.55
CA ASP A 65 -11.56 2.77 8.00
C ASP A 65 -12.49 2.15 6.95
N GLY A 66 -12.44 0.85 6.76
CA GLY A 66 -13.39 0.15 5.91
C GLY A 66 -13.01 0.02 4.45
N ILE A 67 -11.76 0.34 4.11
CA ILE A 67 -11.32 0.28 2.72
C ILE A 67 -10.74 -1.11 2.44
N ALA A 68 -11.21 -1.75 1.38
CA ALA A 68 -10.74 -3.09 1.03
C ALA A 68 -9.26 -3.05 0.61
N TRP A 69 -8.45 -3.91 1.22
CA TRP A 69 -7.03 -3.99 0.86
C TRP A 69 -6.83 -4.43 -0.59
N ALA A 70 -7.74 -5.24 -1.11
CA ALA A 70 -7.66 -5.71 -2.50
C ALA A 70 -8.63 -4.98 -3.42
N GLY A 71 -8.99 -3.75 -3.08
CA GLY A 71 -9.99 -3.02 -3.84
C GLY A 71 -9.58 -2.75 -5.27
N THR A 72 -10.59 -2.61 -6.14
CA THR A 72 -10.32 -2.41 -7.55
C THR A 72 -10.04 -0.96 -7.89
N ARG A 73 -10.31 -0.04 -6.97
CA ARG A 73 -10.05 1.37 -7.22
C ARG A 73 -8.67 1.83 -6.80
N LEU A 74 -7.87 0.93 -6.25
CA LEU A 74 -6.55 1.30 -5.78
C LEU A 74 -5.61 1.58 -6.95
N ASP A 75 -4.82 2.63 -6.81
CA ASP A 75 -3.76 2.96 -7.75
C ASP A 75 -2.56 2.11 -7.38
N THR A 76 -2.49 0.89 -7.91
CA THR A 76 -1.45 -0.04 -7.50
C THR A 76 -0.07 0.38 -7.96
N ALA A 77 0.03 1.12 -9.06
CA ALA A 77 1.35 1.61 -9.48
C ALA A 77 1.93 2.55 -8.45
N ALA A 78 1.11 3.43 -7.90
CA ALA A 78 1.58 4.35 -6.86
C ALA A 78 1.93 3.59 -5.59
N LEU A 79 1.15 2.55 -5.26
CA LEU A 79 1.43 1.76 -4.06
C LEU A 79 2.69 0.92 -4.24
N ASP A 80 2.93 0.39 -5.44
CA ASP A 80 4.17 -0.32 -5.72
C ASP A 80 5.35 0.60 -5.46
N HIS A 81 5.25 1.83 -5.95
CA HIS A 81 6.33 2.80 -5.78
C HIS A 81 6.53 3.14 -4.30
N MET A 82 5.44 3.34 -3.57
CA MET A 82 5.54 3.63 -2.15
C MET A 82 6.25 2.49 -1.42
N LEU A 83 5.91 1.24 -1.73
CA LEU A 83 6.56 0.11 -1.08
C LEU A 83 8.06 0.13 -1.33
N GLU A 84 8.47 0.39 -2.58
CA GLU A 84 9.89 0.45 -2.87
C GLU A 84 10.59 1.49 -2.02
N GLU A 85 9.92 2.59 -1.75
CA GLU A 85 10.53 3.65 -0.99
C GLU A 85 10.65 3.35 0.49
N LEU A 86 9.84 2.45 1.01
CA LEU A 86 9.89 2.14 2.43
C LEU A 86 11.22 1.52 2.84
N ALA A 87 11.89 0.83 1.93
CA ALA A 87 13.12 0.15 2.26
C ALA A 87 14.33 0.78 1.57
N SER A 88 14.19 1.98 1.08
CA SER A 88 15.32 2.63 0.40
C SER A 88 16.29 3.30 1.36
#